data_9bdbad2118fe928ffc60890cd8de5ee3
#
_entry.id   9bdbad2118fe928ffc60890cd8de5ee3
#
_cell.length_a   1.000
_cell.length_b   1.000
_cell.length_c   1.000
_cell.angle_alpha   90.00
_cell.angle_beta   90.00
_cell.angle_gamma   90.00
#
_symmetry.space_group_name_H-M   'P 1'
#
loop_
_entity.id
_entity.type
_entity.pdbx_description
1 polymer ?
#
loop_
_entity_poly.entity_id
_entity_poly.type
_entity_poly.pdbx_seq_one_letter_code
_entity_poly.pdbx_strand_id
1 'polypeptide(L)'
;MRPAFLGILVAFTLQAQTAPPPLYDLLLRNGHVIDPKNNLSAVRDVAILDGKIAAVAPKIDPARAFKTVDVIGLYVTPGIVDIHVHFYTGTGEKNSYAGDLSLPPDGFTFRTGVTTVADAGCSGYRNFDDFKQRIIDRSKTRVLAFLNIVGNGMRGGKFEADITDMEAQPAADMALRYPETIIGIKTAHFPGPQWTPVENAVIAGTLAKIPVMVDFGSDRPERPLARLLTAKLRPGDIYTHCYSGLRHELGDDGKLNPAMFEGRKRGIIFDVGQGGGSLAFPVVTEALKERFLPDSFSTDLHTGSMNAGTKDMLNIMSQFLALGLTLDDVIRRSTWNPAHEIHQDSLGNLSVGAPADVAVLSLQTGRFGFADMYGARLKGVKRLQCELTLRDGKVVYDLNAISRPDWTTLPSNYRRTGDPRWDAISPVRTPRQPQPKP
;
A
#
# COMPACT_ATOMS: atom_id res chain seq x y z
N MET A 1 52.60 20.27 -74.19
CA MET A 1 52.28 20.75 -72.87
C MET A 1 50.89 20.21 -72.50
N ARG A 2 50.82 19.22 -71.58
CA ARG A 2 49.54 18.66 -71.04
C ARG A 2 49.43 19.18 -69.60
N PRO A 3 48.25 19.68 -69.13
CA PRO A 3 48.09 20.11 -67.78
C PRO A 3 47.78 18.88 -66.85
N ALA A 4 48.52 18.85 -65.74
CA ALA A 4 48.25 17.87 -64.67
C ALA A 4 47.05 18.34 -63.82
N PHE A 5 46.04 17.51 -63.72
CA PHE A 5 44.89 17.67 -62.77
C PHE A 5 45.30 17.13 -61.41
N LEU A 6 45.37 18.00 -60.40
CA LEU A 6 45.61 17.65 -59.04
C LEU A 6 44.24 17.42 -58.38
N GLY A 7 43.86 16.16 -58.14
CA GLY A 7 42.62 15.80 -57.43
C GLY A 7 42.82 15.98 -55.91
N ILE A 8 42.07 16.90 -55.31
CA ILE A 8 42.01 17.06 -53.86
C ILE A 8 41.03 16.02 -53.29
N LEU A 9 41.56 15.01 -52.54
CA LEU A 9 40.78 14.05 -51.79
C LEU A 9 40.33 14.73 -50.49
N VAL A 10 39.04 15.09 -50.38
CA VAL A 10 38.43 15.55 -49.11
C VAL A 10 38.02 14.33 -48.31
N ALA A 11 38.78 13.99 -47.29
CA ALA A 11 38.42 12.97 -46.30
C ALA A 11 37.36 13.50 -45.35
N PHE A 12 36.12 13.02 -45.50
CA PHE A 12 35.06 13.22 -44.48
C PHE A 12 35.34 12.34 -43.27
N THR A 13 35.83 12.92 -42.18
CA THR A 13 35.88 12.24 -40.89
C THR A 13 34.46 12.22 -40.32
N LEU A 14 33.81 11.05 -40.34
CA LEU A 14 32.62 10.81 -39.53
C LEU A 14 33.04 10.89 -38.06
N GLN A 15 32.78 12.01 -37.40
CA GLN A 15 32.78 12.06 -35.94
C GLN A 15 31.62 11.19 -35.43
N ALA A 16 31.94 10.07 -34.83
CA ALA A 16 30.97 9.29 -34.07
C ALA A 16 30.46 10.22 -32.93
N GLN A 17 29.20 10.67 -33.05
CA GLN A 17 28.53 11.35 -31.96
C GLN A 17 28.45 10.38 -30.80
N THR A 18 29.22 10.61 -29.76
CA THR A 18 29.08 9.87 -28.50
C THR A 18 27.67 10.12 -27.97
N ALA A 19 26.94 9.06 -27.72
CA ALA A 19 25.60 9.16 -27.12
C ALA A 19 25.69 9.99 -25.82
N PRO A 20 24.73 10.88 -25.56
CA PRO A 20 24.73 11.66 -24.33
C PRO A 20 24.74 10.69 -23.13
N PRO A 21 25.38 11.06 -22.01
CA PRO A 21 25.45 10.21 -20.83
C PRO A 21 24.03 9.86 -20.35
N PRO A 22 23.82 8.68 -19.72
CA PRO A 22 22.55 8.31 -19.16
C PRO A 22 22.04 9.36 -18.18
N LEU A 23 20.74 9.70 -18.30
CA LEU A 23 20.07 10.69 -17.46
C LEU A 23 19.28 10.02 -16.32
N TYR A 24 18.73 8.83 -16.58
CA TYR A 24 17.84 8.14 -15.66
C TYR A 24 18.56 6.97 -14.98
N ASP A 25 18.24 6.73 -13.70
CA ASP A 25 18.75 5.55 -12.97
C ASP A 25 18.15 4.26 -13.50
N LEU A 26 16.83 4.29 -13.73
CA LEU A 26 16.03 3.13 -14.17
C LEU A 26 14.95 3.57 -15.15
N LEU A 27 14.72 2.73 -16.16
CA LEU A 27 13.64 2.87 -17.13
C LEU A 27 12.83 1.57 -17.20
N LEU A 28 11.53 1.64 -16.87
CA LEU A 28 10.56 0.59 -17.14
C LEU A 28 9.96 0.84 -18.52
N ARG A 29 10.00 -0.15 -19.42
CA ARG A 29 9.56 0.04 -20.82
C ARG A 29 8.41 -0.87 -21.19
N ASN A 30 7.58 -0.38 -22.13
CA ASN A 30 6.54 -1.14 -22.80
C ASN A 30 5.41 -1.66 -21.88
N GLY A 31 5.32 -1.18 -20.64
CA GLY A 31 4.29 -1.60 -19.69
C GLY A 31 2.95 -0.91 -19.93
N HIS A 32 1.84 -1.59 -19.61
CA HIS A 32 0.54 -0.94 -19.56
C HIS A 32 0.45 -0.16 -18.24
N VAL A 33 0.67 1.14 -18.28
CA VAL A 33 0.60 2.01 -17.11
C VAL A 33 -0.86 2.27 -16.76
N ILE A 34 -1.22 2.03 -15.48
CA ILE A 34 -2.50 2.43 -14.89
C ILE A 34 -2.20 3.39 -13.74
N ASP A 35 -2.49 4.67 -13.94
CA ASP A 35 -2.31 5.72 -12.94
C ASP A 35 -3.62 6.51 -12.76
N PRO A 36 -4.45 6.13 -11.79
CA PRO A 36 -5.79 6.70 -11.64
C PRO A 36 -5.83 8.17 -11.29
N LYS A 37 -4.82 8.70 -10.59
CA LYS A 37 -4.72 10.15 -10.30
C LYS A 37 -4.62 10.96 -11.59
N ASN A 38 -3.82 10.48 -12.54
CA ASN A 38 -3.55 11.16 -13.79
C ASN A 38 -4.50 10.71 -14.94
N ASN A 39 -5.53 9.93 -14.64
CA ASN A 39 -6.49 9.35 -15.61
C ASN A 39 -5.77 8.65 -16.77
N LEU A 40 -4.69 7.91 -16.48
CA LEU A 40 -3.87 7.21 -17.45
C LEU A 40 -4.10 5.70 -17.37
N SER A 41 -4.46 5.10 -18.50
CA SER A 41 -4.50 3.65 -18.71
C SER A 41 -4.04 3.37 -20.15
N ALA A 42 -2.71 3.21 -20.36
CA ALA A 42 -2.12 3.04 -21.68
C ALA A 42 -0.70 2.50 -21.61
N VAL A 43 -0.20 1.94 -22.71
CA VAL A 43 1.21 1.53 -22.83
C VAL A 43 2.11 2.77 -22.76
N ARG A 44 3.03 2.79 -21.79
CA ARG A 44 3.98 3.88 -21.54
C ARG A 44 5.29 3.33 -21.01
N ASP A 45 6.34 4.15 -21.17
CA ASP A 45 7.61 4.01 -20.48
C ASP A 45 7.61 4.91 -19.23
N VAL A 46 8.21 4.43 -18.14
CA VAL A 46 8.35 5.16 -16.88
C VAL A 46 9.83 5.30 -16.55
N ALA A 47 10.34 6.54 -16.54
CA ALA A 47 11.72 6.83 -16.18
C ALA A 47 11.84 7.32 -14.74
N ILE A 48 12.89 6.87 -14.06
CA ILE A 48 13.15 7.13 -12.65
C ILE A 48 14.52 7.75 -12.51
N LEU A 49 14.60 8.82 -11.70
CA LEU A 49 15.83 9.51 -11.36
C LEU A 49 15.78 9.94 -9.89
N ASP A 50 16.85 9.69 -9.14
CA ASP A 50 17.01 10.10 -7.73
C ASP A 50 15.80 9.71 -6.85
N GLY A 51 15.30 8.49 -7.04
CA GLY A 51 14.17 7.96 -6.28
C GLY A 51 12.80 8.55 -6.63
N LYS A 52 12.69 9.34 -7.71
CA LYS A 52 11.45 10.00 -8.14
C LYS A 52 11.06 9.59 -9.55
N ILE A 53 9.77 9.69 -9.85
CA ILE A 53 9.27 9.61 -11.23
C ILE A 53 9.80 10.83 -12.00
N ALA A 54 10.60 10.58 -13.00
CA ALA A 54 11.21 11.63 -13.83
C ALA A 54 10.41 11.89 -15.11
N ALA A 55 9.83 10.84 -15.69
CA ALA A 55 8.97 10.97 -16.87
C ALA A 55 8.05 9.75 -17.03
N VAL A 56 6.87 9.99 -17.58
CA VAL A 56 5.95 8.96 -18.09
C VAL A 56 5.59 9.34 -19.52
N ALA A 57 6.02 8.55 -20.50
CA ALA A 57 5.88 8.92 -21.92
C ALA A 57 5.58 7.70 -22.81
N PRO A 58 5.04 7.89 -24.02
CA PRO A 58 4.79 6.79 -24.96
C PRO A 58 6.06 5.99 -25.32
N LYS A 59 7.20 6.65 -25.37
CA LYS A 59 8.50 6.04 -25.65
C LYS A 59 9.63 6.91 -25.11
N ILE A 60 10.58 6.28 -24.43
CA ILE A 60 11.82 6.90 -23.94
C ILE A 60 13.00 6.13 -24.50
N ASP A 61 14.02 6.84 -24.99
CA ASP A 61 15.23 6.19 -25.50
C ASP A 61 15.95 5.41 -24.38
N PRO A 62 16.14 4.09 -24.51
CA PRO A 62 16.80 3.28 -23.48
C PRO A 62 18.27 3.67 -23.25
N ALA A 63 18.94 4.30 -24.21
CA ALA A 63 20.30 4.81 -24.05
C ALA A 63 20.40 5.93 -22.98
N ARG A 64 19.27 6.53 -22.61
CA ARG A 64 19.18 7.56 -21.57
C ARG A 64 19.06 7.00 -20.15
N ALA A 65 19.07 5.69 -19.95
CA ALA A 65 18.99 5.08 -18.64
C ALA A 65 20.19 4.19 -18.34
N PHE A 66 20.67 4.23 -17.09
CA PHE A 66 21.71 3.29 -16.63
C PHE A 66 21.21 1.85 -16.63
N LYS A 67 19.92 1.66 -16.33
CA LYS A 67 19.26 0.37 -16.32
C LYS A 67 17.91 0.46 -17.02
N THR A 68 17.66 -0.50 -17.91
CA THR A 68 16.37 -0.68 -18.58
C THR A 68 15.79 -2.02 -18.19
N VAL A 69 14.49 -2.06 -17.87
CA VAL A 69 13.71 -3.28 -17.62
C VAL A 69 12.53 -3.28 -18.58
N ASP A 70 12.44 -4.34 -19.40
CA ASP A 70 11.29 -4.54 -20.26
C ASP A 70 10.15 -5.21 -19.48
N VAL A 71 9.02 -4.53 -19.42
CA VAL A 71 7.80 -4.97 -18.72
C VAL A 71 6.62 -5.13 -19.67
N ILE A 72 6.92 -5.52 -20.93
CA ILE A 72 5.90 -5.80 -21.93
C ILE A 72 4.91 -6.85 -21.43
N GLY A 73 3.62 -6.62 -21.65
CA GLY A 73 2.54 -7.52 -21.19
C GLY A 73 2.21 -7.44 -19.72
N LEU A 74 2.92 -6.59 -18.96
CA LEU A 74 2.66 -6.35 -17.55
C LEU A 74 2.00 -4.98 -17.31
N TYR A 75 1.34 -4.84 -16.17
CA TYR A 75 0.74 -3.60 -15.71
C TYR A 75 1.71 -2.86 -14.78
N VAL A 76 1.99 -1.60 -15.07
CA VAL A 76 2.80 -0.72 -14.24
C VAL A 76 1.86 0.23 -13.50
N THR A 77 1.83 0.15 -12.18
CA THR A 77 0.95 0.94 -11.32
C THR A 77 1.76 1.73 -10.31
N PRO A 78 1.21 2.77 -9.69
CA PRO A 78 1.78 3.29 -8.45
C PRO A 78 1.99 2.16 -7.44
N GLY A 79 2.94 2.33 -6.54
CA GLY A 79 3.09 1.44 -5.38
C GLY A 79 1.79 1.36 -4.60
N ILE A 80 1.39 0.15 -4.25
CA ILE A 80 0.14 -0.11 -3.54
C ILE A 80 0.23 0.47 -2.12
N VAL A 81 -0.88 1.05 -1.66
CA VAL A 81 -1.05 1.66 -0.34
C VAL A 81 -2.08 0.87 0.45
N ASP A 82 -1.67 0.30 1.58
CA ASP A 82 -2.52 -0.48 2.48
C ASP A 82 -2.70 0.28 3.80
N ILE A 83 -3.87 0.87 3.99
CA ILE A 83 -4.14 1.75 5.13
C ILE A 83 -4.59 1.02 6.41
N HIS A 84 -4.59 -0.32 6.41
CA HIS A 84 -5.00 -1.09 7.58
C HIS A 84 -4.15 -2.35 7.72
N VAL A 85 -3.09 -2.26 8.53
CA VAL A 85 -2.19 -3.39 8.86
C VAL A 85 -1.82 -3.36 10.34
N HIS A 86 -1.19 -4.44 10.82
CA HIS A 86 -0.71 -4.56 12.20
C HIS A 86 0.75 -5.01 12.20
N PHE A 87 1.66 -4.07 12.53
CA PHE A 87 3.10 -4.25 12.34
C PHE A 87 3.98 -3.95 13.57
N TYR A 88 3.39 -3.73 14.73
CA TYR A 88 4.14 -3.49 15.96
C TYR A 88 4.59 -4.79 16.62
N THR A 89 5.54 -5.48 16.00
CA THR A 89 6.11 -6.76 16.46
C THR A 89 7.15 -6.62 17.56
N GLY A 90 7.44 -7.75 18.23
CA GLY A 90 8.60 -7.87 19.14
C GLY A 90 8.45 -7.19 20.49
N THR A 91 7.26 -6.86 20.92
CA THR A 91 6.98 -6.27 22.25
C THR A 91 6.94 -7.32 23.35
N GLY A 92 6.75 -8.61 23.02
CA GLY A 92 6.52 -9.70 23.97
C GLY A 92 5.08 -9.81 24.48
N GLU A 93 4.15 -8.96 24.00
CA GLU A 93 2.73 -9.01 24.37
C GLU A 93 2.04 -10.17 23.64
N LYS A 94 1.59 -11.15 24.43
CA LYS A 94 0.95 -12.36 23.92
C LYS A 94 -0.46 -12.09 23.42
N ASN A 95 -0.84 -12.75 22.31
CA ASN A 95 -2.19 -12.67 21.72
C ASN A 95 -2.69 -11.22 21.52
N SER A 96 -1.81 -10.33 21.12
CA SER A 96 -2.06 -8.89 20.99
C SER A 96 -1.61 -8.39 19.62
N TYR A 97 -2.35 -7.45 19.05
CA TYR A 97 -1.96 -6.75 17.81
C TYR A 97 -0.72 -5.85 18.04
N ALA A 98 -0.45 -5.43 19.25
CA ALA A 98 0.83 -4.81 19.63
C ALA A 98 1.87 -5.86 20.04
N GLY A 99 1.91 -7.01 19.40
CA GLY A 99 2.78 -8.12 19.79
C GLY A 99 2.75 -9.30 18.83
N ASP A 100 2.29 -10.46 19.34
CA ASP A 100 2.36 -11.75 18.61
C ASP A 100 1.50 -11.81 17.35
N LEU A 101 0.43 -11.01 17.26
CA LEU A 101 -0.44 -10.97 16.09
C LEU A 101 0.12 -10.06 14.99
N SER A 102 1.05 -9.17 15.29
CA SER A 102 1.71 -8.30 14.30
C SER A 102 2.73 -9.04 13.43
N LEU A 103 3.02 -8.46 12.27
CA LEU A 103 3.99 -8.97 11.29
C LEU A 103 5.11 -7.95 11.05
N PRO A 104 6.34 -8.38 10.69
CA PRO A 104 7.38 -7.46 10.24
C PRO A 104 7.06 -6.95 8.81
N PRO A 105 7.17 -5.63 8.53
CA PRO A 105 6.69 -5.05 7.27
C PRO A 105 7.31 -5.66 6.01
N ASP A 106 8.62 -5.52 5.84
CA ASP A 106 9.33 -5.77 4.57
C ASP A 106 9.17 -7.19 4.03
N GLY A 107 8.94 -8.16 4.90
CA GLY A 107 8.75 -9.57 4.52
C GLY A 107 7.41 -9.85 3.84
N PHE A 108 6.41 -8.99 4.04
CA PHE A 108 5.03 -9.23 3.59
C PHE A 108 4.51 -8.20 2.60
N THR A 109 5.07 -7.00 2.58
CA THR A 109 4.63 -5.88 1.74
C THR A 109 5.15 -5.98 0.30
N PHE A 110 6.46 -6.06 0.12
CA PHE A 110 7.09 -5.92 -1.20
C PHE A 110 6.71 -7.02 -2.19
N ARG A 111 6.47 -8.24 -1.72
CA ARG A 111 6.04 -9.37 -2.57
C ARG A 111 4.65 -9.18 -3.17
N THR A 112 3.92 -8.20 -2.70
CA THR A 112 2.56 -7.89 -3.16
C THR A 112 2.46 -6.51 -3.81
N GLY A 113 3.58 -5.83 -4.05
CA GLY A 113 3.59 -4.49 -4.64
C GLY A 113 3.24 -3.38 -3.65
N VAL A 114 3.03 -3.70 -2.38
CA VAL A 114 2.74 -2.72 -1.33
C VAL A 114 4.02 -1.99 -0.95
N THR A 115 4.03 -0.67 -1.07
CA THR A 115 5.19 0.19 -0.76
C THR A 115 4.96 1.08 0.45
N THR A 116 3.69 1.33 0.75
CA THR A 116 3.26 2.16 1.89
C THR A 116 2.16 1.44 2.65
N VAL A 117 2.27 1.46 3.98
CA VAL A 117 1.26 0.92 4.88
C VAL A 117 0.93 1.90 5.98
N ALA A 118 -0.27 1.79 6.56
CA ALA A 118 -0.62 2.44 7.81
C ALA A 118 -0.96 1.39 8.88
N ASP A 119 -0.17 1.35 9.95
CA ASP A 119 -0.50 0.53 11.12
C ASP A 119 -1.77 1.07 11.77
N ALA A 120 -2.75 0.21 11.95
CA ALA A 120 -4.09 0.61 12.37
C ALA A 120 -4.27 0.53 13.90
N GLY A 121 -3.37 1.19 14.63
CA GLY A 121 -3.54 1.42 16.05
C GLY A 121 -2.91 0.39 16.96
N CYS A 122 -1.90 -0.35 16.51
CA CYS A 122 -1.13 -1.20 17.42
C CYS A 122 -0.52 -0.37 18.56
N SER A 123 -0.07 0.86 18.28
CA SER A 123 0.45 1.78 19.30
C SER A 123 -0.53 2.88 19.66
N GLY A 124 -0.49 3.32 20.92
CA GLY A 124 -1.10 4.54 21.43
C GLY A 124 -0.03 5.54 21.85
N TYR A 125 -0.45 6.67 22.46
CA TYR A 125 0.47 7.76 22.80
C TYR A 125 1.52 7.37 23.87
N ARG A 126 1.33 6.30 24.64
CA ARG A 126 2.29 5.85 25.66
C ARG A 126 3.45 5.03 25.08
N ASN A 127 3.30 4.42 23.92
CA ASN A 127 4.30 3.50 23.35
C ASN A 127 4.61 3.77 21.87
N PHE A 128 4.16 4.89 21.32
CA PHE A 128 4.45 5.25 19.93
C PHE A 128 5.94 5.44 19.66
N ASP A 129 6.68 6.04 20.57
CA ASP A 129 8.13 6.24 20.44
C ASP A 129 8.88 4.89 20.28
N ASP A 130 8.47 3.85 21.03
CA ASP A 130 9.04 2.49 20.87
C ASP A 130 8.66 1.88 19.51
N PHE A 131 7.39 2.00 19.11
CA PHE A 131 6.95 1.55 17.79
C PHE A 131 7.73 2.23 16.65
N LYS A 132 7.90 3.54 16.74
CA LYS A 132 8.66 4.32 15.77
C LYS A 132 10.10 3.83 15.68
N GLN A 133 10.81 3.78 16.81
CA GLN A 133 12.21 3.39 16.85
C GLN A 133 12.44 1.92 16.43
N ARG A 134 11.55 1.04 16.82
CA ARG A 134 11.69 -0.41 16.63
C ARG A 134 11.31 -0.87 15.23
N ILE A 135 10.27 -0.28 14.65
CA ILE A 135 9.68 -0.74 13.40
C ILE A 135 9.76 0.34 12.31
N ILE A 136 9.19 1.52 12.54
CA ILE A 136 9.03 2.53 11.48
C ILE A 136 10.39 2.95 10.92
N ASP A 137 11.32 3.35 11.79
CA ASP A 137 12.64 3.86 11.40
C ASP A 137 13.58 2.78 10.81
N ARG A 138 13.22 1.51 10.91
CA ARG A 138 14.04 0.38 10.44
C ARG A 138 13.51 -0.29 9.20
N SER A 139 12.26 -0.02 8.84
CA SER A 139 11.61 -0.63 7.69
C SER A 139 12.00 0.08 6.39
N LYS A 140 12.17 -0.69 5.31
CA LYS A 140 12.26 -0.15 3.96
C LYS A 140 10.87 0.21 3.41
N THR A 141 9.85 -0.52 3.84
CA THR A 141 8.44 -0.17 3.62
C THR A 141 8.17 1.18 4.29
N ARG A 142 7.46 2.08 3.62
CA ARG A 142 6.96 3.30 4.28
C ARG A 142 5.85 2.89 5.24
N VAL A 143 6.14 2.98 6.55
CA VAL A 143 5.18 2.68 7.61
C VAL A 143 4.68 3.98 8.21
N LEU A 144 3.39 4.24 8.03
CA LEU A 144 2.62 5.30 8.68
C LEU A 144 1.78 4.69 9.82
N ALA A 145 1.12 5.50 10.61
CA ALA A 145 0.30 5.03 11.72
C ALA A 145 -1.00 5.81 11.90
N PHE A 146 -2.08 5.10 12.11
CA PHE A 146 -3.22 5.58 12.89
C PHE A 146 -2.90 5.35 14.36
N LEU A 147 -2.77 6.41 15.15
CA LEU A 147 -2.50 6.30 16.57
C LEU A 147 -3.76 5.84 17.31
N ASN A 148 -3.68 4.80 18.13
CA ASN A 148 -4.83 4.37 18.92
C ASN A 148 -5.21 5.44 19.95
N ILE A 149 -6.52 5.65 20.12
CA ILE A 149 -7.04 6.51 21.19
C ILE A 149 -6.75 5.94 22.59
N VAL A 150 -6.63 4.61 22.71
CA VAL A 150 -6.13 3.94 23.91
C VAL A 150 -4.64 4.22 24.04
N GLY A 151 -4.22 4.80 25.15
CA GLY A 151 -2.84 5.22 25.37
C GLY A 151 -1.82 4.09 25.25
N ASN A 152 -2.21 2.87 25.61
CA ASN A 152 -1.40 1.68 25.48
C ASN A 152 -1.51 0.95 24.10
N GLY A 153 -2.37 1.42 23.20
CA GLY A 153 -2.63 0.76 21.94
C GLY A 153 -3.31 -0.61 22.08
N MET A 154 -3.18 -1.45 21.06
CA MET A 154 -3.82 -2.77 21.00
C MET A 154 -3.05 -3.85 21.77
N ARG A 155 -2.85 -3.66 23.06
CA ARG A 155 -2.18 -4.63 23.96
C ARG A 155 -3.13 -5.69 24.52
N GLY A 156 -4.35 -5.78 24.02
CA GLY A 156 -5.36 -6.77 24.40
C GLY A 156 -6.51 -6.18 25.21
N GLY A 157 -7.57 -6.97 25.37
CA GLY A 157 -8.88 -6.50 25.78
C GLY A 157 -8.94 -5.70 27.09
N LYS A 158 -8.11 -6.02 28.08
CA LYS A 158 -8.07 -5.23 29.35
C LYS A 158 -7.61 -3.77 29.15
N PHE A 159 -6.74 -3.52 28.15
CA PHE A 159 -6.31 -2.18 27.80
C PHE A 159 -7.34 -1.48 26.91
N GLU A 160 -7.84 -2.21 25.91
CA GLU A 160 -8.78 -1.70 24.93
C GLU A 160 -10.20 -1.46 25.50
N ALA A 161 -10.50 -2.03 26.66
CA ALA A 161 -11.73 -1.78 27.42
C ALA A 161 -11.61 -0.62 28.43
N ASP A 162 -10.42 -0.11 28.70
CA ASP A 162 -10.19 0.94 29.70
C ASP A 162 -10.45 2.33 29.10
N ILE A 163 -11.64 2.86 29.32
CA ILE A 163 -12.02 4.20 28.86
C ILE A 163 -11.25 5.33 29.53
N THR A 164 -10.60 5.08 30.67
CA THR A 164 -9.79 6.11 31.37
C THR A 164 -8.43 6.33 30.71
N ASP A 165 -7.97 5.39 29.88
CA ASP A 165 -6.75 5.49 29.05
C ASP A 165 -7.01 6.06 27.64
N MET A 166 -8.25 6.44 27.33
CA MET A 166 -8.65 6.99 26.04
C MET A 166 -8.68 8.53 26.08
N GLU A 167 -7.51 9.14 26.19
CA GLU A 167 -7.36 10.58 26.40
C GLU A 167 -7.11 11.32 25.08
N ALA A 168 -8.05 12.22 24.71
CA ALA A 168 -7.99 12.94 23.43
C ALA A 168 -6.79 13.88 23.30
N GLN A 169 -6.46 14.64 24.35
CA GLN A 169 -5.37 15.62 24.29
C GLN A 169 -3.99 14.94 24.16
N PRO A 170 -3.61 13.95 25.00
CA PRO A 170 -2.35 13.25 24.81
C PRO A 170 -2.21 12.55 23.43
N ALA A 171 -3.30 12.01 22.88
CA ALA A 171 -3.29 11.43 21.56
C ALA A 171 -3.06 12.49 20.47
N ALA A 172 -3.70 13.64 20.57
CA ALA A 172 -3.50 14.77 19.66
C ALA A 172 -2.08 15.33 19.75
N ASP A 173 -1.54 15.51 20.96
CA ASP A 173 -0.18 16.02 21.18
C ASP A 173 0.87 15.09 20.57
N MET A 174 0.70 13.76 20.68
CA MET A 174 1.57 12.79 20.06
C MET A 174 1.47 12.85 18.52
N ALA A 175 0.27 13.00 17.96
CA ALA A 175 0.09 13.15 16.52
C ALA A 175 0.75 14.44 15.99
N LEU A 176 0.62 15.55 16.71
CA LEU A 176 1.27 16.82 16.36
C LEU A 176 2.80 16.78 16.51
N ARG A 177 3.31 15.91 17.37
CA ARG A 177 4.76 15.68 17.52
C ARG A 177 5.36 14.92 16.33
N TYR A 178 4.59 14.05 15.68
CA TYR A 178 5.03 13.22 14.54
C TYR A 178 4.11 13.34 13.32
N PRO A 179 3.90 14.56 12.78
CA PRO A 179 2.90 14.83 11.75
C PRO A 179 3.18 14.10 10.43
N GLU A 180 4.44 13.76 10.14
CA GLU A 180 4.83 13.02 8.93
C GLU A 180 4.60 11.50 9.03
N THR A 181 4.27 11.02 10.24
CA THR A 181 4.17 9.58 10.51
C THR A 181 2.80 9.18 11.01
N ILE A 182 2.22 9.97 11.93
CA ILE A 182 0.86 9.75 12.46
C ILE A 182 -0.12 10.49 11.56
N ILE A 183 -0.89 9.71 10.79
CA ILE A 183 -1.78 10.21 9.74
C ILE A 183 -3.26 10.16 10.12
N GLY A 184 -3.57 9.66 11.30
CA GLY A 184 -4.94 9.55 11.80
C GLY A 184 -5.01 9.01 13.22
N ILE A 185 -6.21 8.95 13.77
CA ILE A 185 -6.50 8.33 15.07
C ILE A 185 -7.30 7.05 14.83
N LYS A 186 -6.99 5.97 15.54
CA LYS A 186 -7.74 4.71 15.52
C LYS A 186 -8.54 4.53 16.80
N THR A 187 -9.75 3.97 16.68
CA THR A 187 -10.47 3.32 17.78
C THR A 187 -10.95 1.94 17.32
N ALA A 188 -10.80 0.93 18.17
CA ALA A 188 -11.15 -0.46 17.85
C ALA A 188 -11.50 -1.27 19.09
N HIS A 189 -12.23 -2.39 18.89
CA HIS A 189 -12.46 -3.49 19.81
C HIS A 189 -13.14 -3.15 21.16
N PHE A 190 -13.58 -1.90 21.38
CA PHE A 190 -14.20 -1.51 22.64
C PHE A 190 -15.53 -2.26 22.86
N PRO A 191 -15.66 -3.04 23.93
CA PRO A 191 -16.83 -3.89 24.15
C PRO A 191 -17.99 -3.18 24.88
N GLY A 192 -17.77 -1.98 25.44
CA GLY A 192 -18.74 -1.29 26.28
C GLY A 192 -19.83 -0.54 25.50
N PRO A 193 -20.88 -0.03 26.20
CA PRO A 193 -21.99 0.70 25.56
C PRO A 193 -21.69 2.19 25.30
N GLN A 194 -20.59 2.73 25.82
CA GLN A 194 -20.30 4.16 25.77
C GLN A 194 -19.78 4.57 24.39
N TRP A 195 -20.05 5.80 23.98
CA TRP A 195 -19.49 6.44 22.79
C TRP A 195 -18.10 7.04 23.02
N THR A 196 -17.60 7.05 24.25
CA THR A 196 -16.32 7.67 24.65
C THR A 196 -15.15 7.36 23.73
N PRO A 197 -14.91 6.10 23.28
CA PRO A 197 -13.80 5.82 22.36
C PRO A 197 -13.89 6.58 21.04
N VAL A 198 -15.09 6.61 20.45
CA VAL A 198 -15.34 7.32 19.19
C VAL A 198 -15.28 8.83 19.40
N GLU A 199 -15.92 9.33 20.45
CA GLU A 199 -15.97 10.78 20.75
C GLU A 199 -14.58 11.33 21.03
N ASN A 200 -13.78 10.66 21.85
CA ASN A 200 -12.42 11.09 22.14
C ASN A 200 -11.47 10.94 20.94
N ALA A 201 -11.64 9.91 20.11
CA ALA A 201 -10.91 9.80 18.85
C ALA A 201 -11.23 10.96 17.89
N VAL A 202 -12.51 11.34 17.79
CA VAL A 202 -12.94 12.49 16.96
C VAL A 202 -12.40 13.81 17.51
N ILE A 203 -12.40 13.99 18.84
CA ILE A 203 -11.78 15.17 19.48
C ILE A 203 -10.28 15.21 19.16
N ALA A 204 -9.54 14.11 19.36
CA ALA A 204 -8.12 14.04 19.07
C ALA A 204 -7.81 14.31 17.59
N GLY A 205 -8.56 13.69 16.68
CA GLY A 205 -8.42 13.92 15.24
C GLY A 205 -8.75 15.35 14.83
N THR A 206 -9.69 16.02 15.53
CA THR A 206 -10.02 17.43 15.30
C THR A 206 -8.88 18.35 15.74
N LEU A 207 -8.32 18.11 16.93
CA LEU A 207 -7.19 18.87 17.47
C LEU A 207 -5.95 18.75 16.58
N ALA A 208 -5.66 17.53 16.09
CA ALA A 208 -4.51 17.26 15.25
C ALA A 208 -4.78 17.50 13.74
N LYS A 209 -6.04 17.79 13.33
CA LYS A 209 -6.48 17.99 11.93
C LYS A 209 -6.22 16.78 11.02
N ILE A 210 -6.44 15.58 11.54
CA ILE A 210 -6.26 14.31 10.86
C ILE A 210 -7.56 13.48 10.92
N PRO A 211 -7.77 12.51 10.00
CA PRO A 211 -8.93 11.64 10.01
C PRO A 211 -8.94 10.69 11.21
N VAL A 212 -10.11 10.11 11.46
CA VAL A 212 -10.30 9.01 12.42
C VAL A 212 -10.68 7.76 11.65
N MET A 213 -10.04 6.64 11.93
CA MET A 213 -10.47 5.31 11.45
C MET A 213 -11.17 4.58 12.58
N VAL A 214 -12.42 4.18 12.34
CA VAL A 214 -13.24 3.45 13.33
C VAL A 214 -13.44 2.01 12.88
N ASP A 215 -12.89 1.09 13.64
CA ASP A 215 -13.38 -0.27 13.76
C ASP A 215 -14.37 -0.28 14.92
N PHE A 216 -15.64 -0.47 14.60
CA PHE A 216 -16.70 -0.19 15.55
C PHE A 216 -16.82 -1.20 16.71
N GLY A 217 -16.04 -2.29 16.67
CA GLY A 217 -16.06 -3.32 17.69
C GLY A 217 -17.35 -4.13 17.67
N SER A 218 -17.85 -4.48 18.86
CA SER A 218 -19.09 -5.24 19.00
C SER A 218 -20.32 -4.43 18.63
N ASP A 219 -21.28 -5.06 17.96
CA ASP A 219 -22.62 -4.49 17.80
C ASP A 219 -23.31 -4.33 19.17
N ARG A 220 -23.96 -3.18 19.35
CA ARG A 220 -24.63 -2.83 20.59
C ARG A 220 -25.84 -1.93 20.34
N PRO A 221 -27.01 -2.21 20.96
CA PRO A 221 -28.18 -1.37 20.81
C PRO A 221 -27.93 0.10 21.20
N GLU A 222 -27.06 0.36 22.19
CA GLU A 222 -26.71 1.71 22.64
C GLU A 222 -25.82 2.45 21.64
N ARG A 223 -25.14 1.70 20.75
CA ARG A 223 -24.23 2.22 19.74
C ARG A 223 -24.60 1.73 18.32
N PRO A 224 -25.78 2.08 17.79
CA PRO A 224 -26.17 1.61 16.48
C PRO A 224 -25.30 2.24 15.37
N LEU A 225 -25.01 1.45 14.32
CA LEU A 225 -24.24 1.88 13.15
C LEU A 225 -24.80 3.17 12.53
N ALA A 226 -26.13 3.30 12.44
CA ALA A 226 -26.76 4.48 11.91
C ALA A 226 -26.32 5.75 12.63
N ARG A 227 -26.25 5.75 13.96
CA ARG A 227 -25.80 6.91 14.74
C ARG A 227 -24.33 7.20 14.55
N LEU A 228 -23.47 6.18 14.38
CA LEU A 228 -22.06 6.34 14.05
C LEU A 228 -21.91 7.15 12.76
N LEU A 229 -22.53 6.67 11.68
CA LEU A 229 -22.38 7.21 10.33
C LEU A 229 -23.07 8.55 10.12
N THR A 230 -24.19 8.79 10.80
CA THR A 230 -25.00 10.00 10.59
C THR A 230 -24.72 11.13 11.57
N ALA A 231 -24.11 10.85 12.72
CA ALA A 231 -23.97 11.84 13.79
C ALA A 231 -22.59 11.89 14.48
N LYS A 232 -21.83 10.79 14.49
CA LYS A 232 -20.58 10.77 15.27
C LYS A 232 -19.34 11.04 14.42
N LEU A 233 -19.25 10.49 13.22
CA LEU A 233 -18.12 10.69 12.33
C LEU A 233 -18.21 12.02 11.59
N ARG A 234 -17.04 12.60 11.25
CA ARG A 234 -16.88 13.81 10.45
C ARG A 234 -16.67 13.44 8.97
N PRO A 235 -16.94 14.34 8.02
CA PRO A 235 -16.48 14.16 6.65
C PRO A 235 -14.97 13.88 6.62
N GLY A 236 -14.56 12.85 5.86
CA GLY A 236 -13.17 12.38 5.80
C GLY A 236 -12.78 11.35 6.85
N ASP A 237 -13.60 11.09 7.88
CA ASP A 237 -13.38 9.97 8.79
C ASP A 237 -13.70 8.63 8.09
N ILE A 238 -13.02 7.57 8.49
CA ILE A 238 -13.01 6.26 7.83
C ILE A 238 -13.77 5.24 8.69
N TYR A 239 -14.79 4.62 8.10
CA TYR A 239 -15.44 3.42 8.62
C TYR A 239 -14.82 2.19 7.95
N THR A 240 -13.97 1.45 8.66
CA THR A 240 -13.35 0.21 8.16
C THR A 240 -14.22 -1.01 8.46
N HIS A 241 -13.92 -2.13 7.80
CA HIS A 241 -14.70 -3.38 7.87
C HIS A 241 -16.13 -3.22 7.32
N CYS A 242 -16.29 -2.36 6.31
CA CYS A 242 -17.61 -1.92 5.84
C CYS A 242 -18.47 -3.02 5.21
N TYR A 243 -17.95 -4.25 5.05
CA TYR A 243 -18.64 -5.41 4.50
C TYR A 243 -18.66 -6.61 5.46
N SER A 244 -18.51 -6.36 6.74
CA SER A 244 -18.48 -7.44 7.74
C SER A 244 -19.84 -8.11 7.96
N GLY A 245 -20.92 -7.37 7.91
CA GLY A 245 -22.25 -7.83 8.30
C GLY A 245 -22.45 -7.97 9.82
N LEU A 246 -21.41 -7.65 10.62
CA LEU A 246 -21.44 -7.81 12.08
C LEU A 246 -22.08 -6.62 12.81
N ARG A 247 -22.35 -5.52 12.09
CA ARG A 247 -22.82 -4.26 12.70
C ARG A 247 -24.08 -3.74 12.00
N HIS A 248 -24.91 -4.66 11.49
CA HIS A 248 -26.11 -4.35 10.73
C HIS A 248 -25.84 -3.50 9.46
N GLU A 249 -24.74 -3.75 8.74
CA GLU A 249 -24.49 -3.20 7.40
C GLU A 249 -25.58 -3.66 6.41
N LEU A 250 -26.17 -4.87 6.62
CA LEU A 250 -27.44 -5.28 6.02
C LEU A 250 -28.56 -5.16 7.04
N GLY A 251 -29.73 -4.70 6.60
CA GLY A 251 -30.99 -4.79 7.35
C GLY A 251 -31.56 -6.23 7.36
N ASP A 252 -32.60 -6.43 8.16
CA ASP A 252 -33.32 -7.71 8.26
C ASP A 252 -33.97 -8.12 6.92
N ASP A 253 -34.22 -7.17 6.04
CA ASP A 253 -34.72 -7.37 4.68
C ASP A 253 -33.63 -7.78 3.67
N GLY A 254 -32.38 -7.93 4.12
CA GLY A 254 -31.23 -8.28 3.30
C GLY A 254 -30.74 -7.13 2.39
N LYS A 255 -31.23 -5.91 2.59
CA LYS A 255 -30.77 -4.71 1.88
C LYS A 255 -29.69 -3.97 2.65
N LEU A 256 -28.87 -3.20 1.94
CA LEU A 256 -27.87 -2.37 2.58
C LEU A 256 -28.55 -1.35 3.50
N ASN A 257 -28.01 -1.21 4.71
CA ASN A 257 -28.52 -0.26 5.70
C ASN A 257 -28.52 1.16 5.10
N PRO A 258 -29.67 1.87 5.08
CA PRO A 258 -29.75 3.24 4.51
C PRO A 258 -28.74 4.21 5.12
N ALA A 259 -28.32 3.99 6.38
CA ALA A 259 -27.32 4.83 7.02
C ALA A 259 -25.95 4.78 6.32
N MET A 260 -25.64 3.70 5.59
CA MET A 260 -24.41 3.61 4.78
C MET A 260 -24.42 4.70 3.67
N PHE A 261 -25.54 4.86 2.98
CA PHE A 261 -25.70 5.89 1.94
C PHE A 261 -25.70 7.30 2.53
N GLU A 262 -26.36 7.50 3.66
CA GLU A 262 -26.35 8.80 4.36
C GLU A 262 -24.95 9.15 4.86
N GLY A 263 -24.22 8.19 5.41
CA GLY A 263 -22.81 8.35 5.79
C GLY A 263 -21.96 8.78 4.60
N ARG A 264 -22.08 8.10 3.45
CA ARG A 264 -21.36 8.46 2.22
C ARG A 264 -21.70 9.87 1.75
N LYS A 265 -22.98 10.24 1.76
CA LYS A 265 -23.42 11.59 1.39
C LYS A 265 -22.83 12.67 2.31
N ARG A 266 -22.56 12.32 3.56
CA ARG A 266 -21.86 13.19 4.52
C ARG A 266 -20.35 13.22 4.32
N GLY A 267 -19.78 12.41 3.43
CA GLY A 267 -18.35 12.33 3.16
C GLY A 267 -17.61 11.35 4.08
N ILE A 268 -18.31 10.39 4.69
CA ILE A 268 -17.65 9.26 5.38
C ILE A 268 -17.03 8.34 4.35
N ILE A 269 -15.81 7.91 4.60
CA ILE A 269 -15.03 6.99 3.78
C ILE A 269 -15.31 5.56 4.24
N PHE A 270 -15.49 4.64 3.27
CA PHE A 270 -15.78 3.23 3.55
C PHE A 270 -14.63 2.35 3.07
N ASP A 271 -13.89 1.80 4.02
CA ASP A 271 -12.74 0.94 3.79
C ASP A 271 -13.08 -0.54 4.01
N VAL A 272 -12.48 -1.42 3.20
CA VAL A 272 -12.78 -2.86 3.25
C VAL A 272 -12.25 -3.51 4.52
N GLY A 273 -10.98 -3.28 4.88
CA GLY A 273 -10.37 -3.87 6.07
C GLY A 273 -10.67 -5.36 6.20
N GLN A 274 -10.35 -6.19 5.18
CA GLN A 274 -10.92 -7.55 5.08
C GLN A 274 -10.65 -8.41 6.31
N GLY A 275 -9.43 -8.38 6.87
CA GLY A 275 -9.07 -9.16 8.04
C GLY A 275 -9.32 -10.66 7.93
N GLY A 276 -9.30 -11.33 9.06
CA GLY A 276 -9.73 -12.73 9.15
C GLY A 276 -11.25 -12.91 9.29
N GLY A 277 -11.97 -11.84 9.67
CA GLY A 277 -13.36 -11.91 10.09
C GLY A 277 -14.22 -10.71 9.71
N SER A 278 -13.92 -9.97 8.62
CA SER A 278 -14.59 -8.68 8.35
C SER A 278 -15.06 -8.49 6.90
N LEU A 279 -15.17 -9.58 6.12
CA LEU A 279 -15.81 -9.54 4.81
C LEU A 279 -16.69 -10.74 4.59
N ALA A 280 -17.99 -10.50 4.37
CA ALA A 280 -19.01 -11.51 4.06
C ALA A 280 -19.52 -11.34 2.63
N PHE A 281 -19.53 -12.42 1.82
CA PHE A 281 -20.01 -12.33 0.43
C PHE A 281 -21.45 -11.86 0.30
N PRO A 282 -22.42 -12.25 1.17
CA PRO A 282 -23.76 -11.70 1.10
C PRO A 282 -23.80 -10.19 1.21
N VAL A 283 -22.97 -9.59 2.10
CA VAL A 283 -22.92 -8.14 2.32
C VAL A 283 -22.32 -7.43 1.13
N VAL A 284 -21.12 -7.83 0.71
CA VAL A 284 -20.43 -7.16 -0.40
C VAL A 284 -21.19 -7.30 -1.72
N THR A 285 -21.81 -8.47 -1.98
CA THR A 285 -22.56 -8.66 -3.23
C THR A 285 -23.82 -7.80 -3.28
N GLU A 286 -24.55 -7.66 -2.15
CA GLU A 286 -25.69 -6.76 -2.11
C GLU A 286 -25.27 -5.30 -2.22
N ALA A 287 -24.21 -4.90 -1.51
CA ALA A 287 -23.67 -3.54 -1.64
C ALA A 287 -23.30 -3.20 -3.08
N LEU A 288 -22.62 -4.11 -3.81
CA LEU A 288 -22.27 -3.89 -5.21
C LEU A 288 -23.50 -3.81 -6.14
N LYS A 289 -24.56 -4.61 -5.90
CA LYS A 289 -25.82 -4.50 -6.65
C LYS A 289 -26.47 -3.15 -6.45
N GLU A 290 -26.43 -2.62 -5.23
CA GLU A 290 -26.92 -1.29 -4.90
C GLU A 290 -25.94 -0.17 -5.27
N ARG A 291 -24.84 -0.48 -6.00
CA ARG A 291 -23.77 0.45 -6.42
C ARG A 291 -23.07 1.15 -5.25
N PHE A 292 -23.03 0.50 -4.11
CA PHE A 292 -22.27 0.96 -2.97
C PHE A 292 -20.87 0.30 -2.99
N LEU A 293 -19.93 0.94 -3.71
CA LEU A 293 -18.53 0.47 -3.80
C LEU A 293 -17.75 0.98 -2.58
N PRO A 294 -16.70 0.27 -2.14
CA PRO A 294 -15.82 0.79 -1.10
C PRO A 294 -14.97 1.92 -1.68
N ASP A 295 -14.47 2.81 -0.84
CA ASP A 295 -13.57 3.87 -1.26
C ASP A 295 -12.13 3.31 -1.38
N SER A 296 -11.68 2.50 -0.42
CA SER A 296 -10.39 1.84 -0.41
C SER A 296 -10.45 0.35 -0.11
N PHE A 297 -9.40 -0.35 -0.54
CA PHE A 297 -9.08 -1.71 -0.10
C PHE A 297 -7.95 -1.65 0.90
N SER A 298 -8.10 -2.39 1.99
CA SER A 298 -7.06 -2.62 2.97
C SER A 298 -7.14 -4.04 3.51
N THR A 299 -6.04 -4.54 4.06
CA THR A 299 -5.93 -5.96 4.37
C THR A 299 -6.32 -6.32 5.79
N ASP A 300 -6.19 -5.41 6.74
CA ASP A 300 -6.14 -5.75 8.16
C ASP A 300 -5.12 -6.90 8.38
N LEU A 301 -3.90 -6.71 7.85
CA LEU A 301 -2.89 -7.76 7.79
C LEU A 301 -2.26 -8.01 9.17
N HIS A 302 -2.46 -9.23 9.64
CA HIS A 302 -1.87 -9.76 10.87
C HIS A 302 -1.69 -11.29 10.73
N THR A 303 -1.07 -11.95 11.71
CA THR A 303 -0.76 -13.39 11.63
C THR A 303 -1.99 -14.26 11.37
N GLY A 304 -3.16 -13.88 11.88
CA GLY A 304 -4.43 -14.59 11.65
C GLY A 304 -4.96 -14.40 10.23
N SER A 305 -5.03 -13.15 9.75
CA SER A 305 -5.61 -12.81 8.45
C SER A 305 -4.77 -13.32 7.27
N MET A 306 -3.44 -13.34 7.40
CA MET A 306 -2.55 -13.83 6.32
C MET A 306 -2.78 -15.31 5.97
N ASN A 307 -3.31 -16.10 6.88
CA ASN A 307 -3.64 -17.51 6.67
C ASN A 307 -5.14 -17.76 6.45
N ALA A 308 -5.98 -16.73 6.64
CA ALA A 308 -7.42 -16.76 6.42
C ALA A 308 -7.81 -16.31 5.00
N GLY A 309 -8.98 -15.72 4.82
CA GLY A 309 -9.52 -15.25 3.55
C GLY A 309 -8.71 -14.12 2.91
N THR A 310 -8.14 -13.23 3.71
CA THR A 310 -7.36 -12.07 3.26
C THR A 310 -6.08 -12.46 2.52
N LYS A 311 -5.23 -13.25 3.12
CA LYS A 311 -3.87 -13.62 2.65
C LYS A 311 -2.94 -12.41 2.47
N ASP A 312 -3.24 -11.57 1.50
CA ASP A 312 -2.47 -10.37 1.14
C ASP A 312 -3.33 -9.40 0.30
N MET A 313 -2.80 -8.23 -0.01
CA MET A 313 -3.49 -7.21 -0.80
C MET A 313 -3.85 -7.69 -2.21
N LEU A 314 -2.98 -8.43 -2.90
CA LEU A 314 -3.29 -8.91 -4.25
C LEU A 314 -4.41 -9.96 -4.27
N ASN A 315 -4.56 -10.71 -3.18
CA ASN A 315 -5.71 -11.62 -3.03
C ASN A 315 -7.03 -10.84 -2.91
N ILE A 316 -7.05 -9.76 -2.13
CA ILE A 316 -8.23 -8.87 -2.02
C ILE A 316 -8.53 -8.22 -3.38
N MET A 317 -7.55 -7.62 -4.02
CA MET A 317 -7.69 -7.01 -5.35
C MET A 317 -8.26 -8.02 -6.36
N SER A 318 -7.75 -9.25 -6.36
CA SER A 318 -8.22 -10.32 -7.24
C SER A 318 -9.63 -10.81 -6.89
N GLN A 319 -10.00 -10.79 -5.60
CA GLN A 319 -11.35 -11.09 -5.14
C GLN A 319 -12.35 -10.07 -5.68
N PHE A 320 -12.02 -8.78 -5.65
CA PHE A 320 -12.89 -7.74 -6.20
C PHE A 320 -12.96 -7.76 -7.74
N LEU A 321 -11.91 -8.20 -8.45
CA LEU A 321 -12.03 -8.55 -9.88
C LEU A 321 -13.03 -9.68 -10.11
N ALA A 322 -13.05 -10.70 -9.25
CA ALA A 322 -14.02 -11.80 -9.34
C ALA A 322 -15.45 -11.37 -8.95
N LEU A 323 -15.59 -10.31 -8.15
CA LEU A 323 -16.87 -9.66 -7.83
C LEU A 323 -17.35 -8.69 -8.92
N GLY A 324 -16.56 -8.49 -9.99
CA GLY A 324 -16.98 -7.74 -11.17
C GLY A 324 -16.45 -6.30 -11.30
N LEU A 325 -15.56 -5.85 -10.40
CA LEU A 325 -14.90 -4.56 -10.58
C LEU A 325 -13.90 -4.63 -11.75
N THR A 326 -13.69 -3.50 -12.42
CA THR A 326 -12.66 -3.37 -13.46
C THR A 326 -11.26 -3.34 -12.84
N LEU A 327 -10.22 -3.63 -13.64
CA LEU A 327 -8.84 -3.54 -13.15
C LEU A 327 -8.49 -2.10 -12.75
N ASP A 328 -8.91 -1.10 -13.53
CA ASP A 328 -8.69 0.31 -13.21
C ASP A 328 -9.35 0.72 -11.88
N ASP A 329 -10.59 0.23 -11.61
CA ASP A 329 -11.26 0.44 -10.33
C ASP A 329 -10.52 -0.18 -9.16
N VAL A 330 -10.01 -1.40 -9.36
CA VAL A 330 -9.25 -2.11 -8.33
C VAL A 330 -7.93 -1.41 -8.04
N ILE A 331 -7.19 -0.98 -9.06
CA ILE A 331 -5.94 -0.22 -8.90
C ILE A 331 -6.22 1.12 -8.21
N ARG A 332 -7.26 1.85 -8.60
CA ARG A 332 -7.64 3.13 -7.98
C ARG A 332 -7.83 2.98 -6.46
N ARG A 333 -8.56 1.95 -6.02
CA ARG A 333 -8.89 1.68 -4.61
C ARG A 333 -7.75 1.07 -3.81
N SER A 334 -6.66 0.73 -4.47
CA SER A 334 -5.45 0.18 -3.83
C SER A 334 -4.25 1.12 -3.94
N THR A 335 -4.37 2.28 -4.60
CA THR A 335 -3.27 3.23 -4.82
C THR A 335 -3.68 4.65 -4.48
N TRP A 336 -4.34 5.35 -5.43
CA TRP A 336 -4.68 6.78 -5.27
C TRP A 336 -5.69 7.04 -4.16
N ASN A 337 -6.78 6.28 -4.11
CA ASN A 337 -7.82 6.53 -3.11
C ASN A 337 -7.27 6.44 -1.68
N PRO A 338 -6.67 5.30 -1.24
CA PRO A 338 -6.16 5.19 0.13
C PRO A 338 -5.06 6.22 0.44
N ALA A 339 -4.24 6.62 -0.53
CA ALA A 339 -3.25 7.69 -0.33
C ALA A 339 -3.93 9.04 -0.07
N HIS A 340 -4.97 9.36 -0.84
CA HIS A 340 -5.75 10.60 -0.71
C HIS A 340 -6.55 10.64 0.61
N GLU A 341 -7.16 9.53 1.00
CA GLU A 341 -7.93 9.38 2.24
C GLU A 341 -7.11 9.68 3.50
N ILE A 342 -5.80 9.39 3.45
CA ILE A 342 -4.87 9.67 4.55
C ILE A 342 -4.04 10.94 4.34
N HIS A 343 -4.46 11.83 3.42
CA HIS A 343 -3.82 13.10 3.08
C HIS A 343 -2.36 12.98 2.62
N GLN A 344 -2.01 11.86 1.95
CA GLN A 344 -0.69 11.59 1.39
C GLN A 344 -0.69 11.70 -0.15
N ASP A 345 -1.12 12.84 -0.68
CA ASP A 345 -1.34 13.09 -2.13
C ASP A 345 -0.08 12.98 -2.99
N SER A 346 1.10 12.93 -2.38
CA SER A 346 2.36 12.64 -3.07
C SER A 346 2.53 11.15 -3.40
N LEU A 347 1.76 10.26 -2.76
CA LEU A 347 1.80 8.81 -2.91
C LEU A 347 0.67 8.29 -3.80
N GLY A 348 0.72 7.01 -4.14
CA GLY A 348 -0.34 6.35 -4.91
C GLY A 348 -0.53 6.88 -6.33
N ASN A 349 0.50 7.52 -6.92
CA ASN A 349 0.47 8.05 -8.28
C ASN A 349 1.87 8.05 -8.92
N LEU A 350 1.91 8.23 -10.26
CA LEU A 350 3.13 8.29 -11.07
C LEU A 350 3.37 9.69 -11.65
N SER A 351 2.88 10.75 -10.99
CA SER A 351 3.16 12.13 -11.41
C SER A 351 4.65 12.42 -11.38
N VAL A 352 5.14 13.21 -12.33
CA VAL A 352 6.54 13.66 -12.33
C VAL A 352 6.86 14.36 -11.00
N GLY A 353 7.94 13.94 -10.35
CA GLY A 353 8.37 14.41 -9.03
C GLY A 353 7.80 13.60 -7.85
N ALA A 354 6.80 12.75 -8.04
CA ALA A 354 6.33 11.82 -7.01
C ALA A 354 7.43 10.80 -6.65
N PRO A 355 7.44 10.26 -5.41
CA PRO A 355 8.30 9.12 -5.08
C PRO A 355 8.12 7.98 -6.09
N ALA A 356 9.22 7.40 -6.55
CA ALA A 356 9.18 6.29 -7.49
C ALA A 356 8.86 4.97 -6.74
N ASP A 357 7.67 4.93 -6.15
CA ASP A 357 7.04 3.76 -5.59
C ASP A 357 6.18 3.14 -6.70
N VAL A 358 6.55 1.95 -7.16
CA VAL A 358 5.94 1.32 -8.34
C VAL A 358 5.69 -0.16 -8.08
N ALA A 359 4.52 -0.66 -8.46
CA ALA A 359 4.23 -2.07 -8.54
C ALA A 359 4.06 -2.48 -10.02
N VAL A 360 4.77 -3.54 -10.42
CA VAL A 360 4.60 -4.17 -11.73
C VAL A 360 3.88 -5.48 -11.52
N LEU A 361 2.71 -5.62 -12.14
CA LEU A 361 1.79 -6.72 -11.89
C LEU A 361 1.52 -7.52 -13.17
N SER A 362 1.38 -8.83 -13.05
CA SER A 362 0.78 -9.68 -14.08
C SER A 362 -0.67 -10.02 -13.72
N LEU A 363 -1.53 -10.16 -14.73
CA LEU A 363 -2.90 -10.60 -14.59
C LEU A 363 -3.03 -12.02 -15.14
N GLN A 364 -2.97 -12.98 -14.24
CA GLN A 364 -3.04 -14.41 -14.58
C GLN A 364 -4.47 -14.82 -14.89
N THR A 365 -4.65 -15.69 -15.89
CA THR A 365 -5.92 -16.36 -16.21
C THR A 365 -5.85 -17.81 -15.76
N GLY A 366 -6.90 -18.30 -15.09
CA GLY A 366 -6.91 -19.66 -14.54
C GLY A 366 -8.16 -19.96 -13.71
N ARG A 367 -8.05 -20.95 -12.84
CA ARG A 367 -9.13 -21.37 -11.92
C ARG A 367 -8.71 -21.01 -10.50
N PHE A 368 -9.27 -19.92 -9.99
CA PHE A 368 -8.95 -19.41 -8.65
C PHE A 368 -10.14 -19.49 -7.72
N GLY A 369 -9.91 -19.30 -6.43
CA GLY A 369 -10.95 -19.25 -5.42
C GLY A 369 -10.55 -18.32 -4.28
N PHE A 370 -11.53 -17.56 -3.79
CA PHE A 370 -11.39 -16.60 -2.71
C PHE A 370 -12.34 -16.99 -1.59
N ALA A 371 -11.92 -16.83 -0.34
CA ALA A 371 -12.74 -17.16 0.81
C ALA A 371 -13.20 -15.89 1.53
N ASP A 372 -14.44 -15.89 2.02
CA ASP A 372 -14.92 -14.89 2.96
C ASP A 372 -14.69 -15.31 4.42
N MET A 373 -15.15 -14.49 5.36
CA MET A 373 -15.03 -14.75 6.80
C MET A 373 -15.75 -16.00 7.30
N TYR A 374 -16.77 -16.48 6.57
CA TYR A 374 -17.55 -17.68 6.93
C TYR A 374 -17.02 -18.95 6.25
N GLY A 375 -15.91 -18.83 5.49
CA GLY A 375 -15.33 -19.96 4.76
C GLY A 375 -16.05 -20.30 3.46
N ALA A 376 -16.97 -19.45 2.99
CA ALA A 376 -17.58 -19.59 1.68
C ALA A 376 -16.59 -19.28 0.57
N ARG A 377 -16.73 -19.95 -0.60
CA ARG A 377 -15.82 -19.81 -1.74
C ARG A 377 -16.45 -19.04 -2.88
N LEU A 378 -15.84 -17.92 -3.27
CA LEU A 378 -16.05 -17.24 -4.54
C LEU A 378 -15.11 -17.82 -5.61
N LYS A 379 -15.64 -18.21 -6.79
CA LYS A 379 -14.82 -18.64 -7.93
C LYS A 379 -14.35 -17.43 -8.73
N GLY A 380 -13.09 -17.44 -9.14
CA GLY A 380 -12.52 -16.42 -10.01
C GLY A 380 -11.77 -17.04 -11.19
N VAL A 381 -11.63 -16.26 -12.27
CA VAL A 381 -10.89 -16.65 -13.48
C VAL A 381 -9.64 -15.82 -13.70
N LYS A 382 -9.45 -14.77 -12.88
CA LYS A 382 -8.30 -13.86 -12.93
C LYS A 382 -7.68 -13.73 -11.54
N ARG A 383 -6.35 -13.56 -11.49
CA ARG A 383 -5.59 -13.28 -10.27
C ARG A 383 -4.41 -12.37 -10.59
N LEU A 384 -4.21 -11.36 -9.77
CA LEU A 384 -3.03 -10.49 -9.83
C LEU A 384 -1.84 -11.18 -9.15
N GLN A 385 -0.65 -10.97 -9.70
CA GLN A 385 0.63 -11.36 -9.11
C GLN A 385 1.63 -10.23 -9.28
N CYS A 386 2.43 -9.95 -8.24
CA CYS A 386 3.49 -8.97 -8.32
C CYS A 386 4.73 -9.58 -8.98
N GLU A 387 5.23 -8.92 -10.02
CA GLU A 387 6.46 -9.29 -10.74
C GLU A 387 7.65 -8.48 -10.25
N LEU A 388 7.44 -7.17 -9.98
CA LEU A 388 8.50 -6.26 -9.56
C LEU A 388 7.91 -5.19 -8.63
N THR A 389 8.66 -4.84 -7.59
CA THR A 389 8.31 -3.71 -6.71
C THR A 389 9.49 -2.76 -6.59
N LEU A 390 9.22 -1.48 -6.82
CA LEU A 390 10.17 -0.41 -6.57
C LEU A 390 9.69 0.43 -5.37
N ARG A 391 10.64 0.76 -4.51
CA ARG A 391 10.45 1.67 -3.38
C ARG A 391 11.53 2.75 -3.42
N ASP A 392 11.12 4.03 -3.48
CA ASP A 392 12.03 5.16 -3.72
C ASP A 392 12.98 4.91 -4.90
N GLY A 393 12.43 4.43 -6.02
CA GLY A 393 13.15 4.17 -7.26
C GLY A 393 14.07 2.95 -7.28
N LYS A 394 14.10 2.17 -6.19
CA LYS A 394 14.96 0.98 -6.11
C LYS A 394 14.14 -0.29 -6.12
N VAL A 395 14.60 -1.28 -6.86
CA VAL A 395 14.03 -2.62 -6.89
C VAL A 395 14.22 -3.26 -5.52
N VAL A 396 13.09 -3.52 -4.83
CA VAL A 396 13.06 -4.17 -3.51
C VAL A 396 12.51 -5.59 -3.57
N TYR A 397 11.82 -5.94 -4.65
CA TYR A 397 11.33 -7.29 -4.95
C TYR A 397 11.33 -7.53 -6.46
N ASP A 398 11.75 -8.71 -6.89
CA ASP A 398 11.80 -9.12 -8.30
C ASP A 398 11.56 -10.64 -8.35
N LEU A 399 10.33 -11.02 -8.71
CA LEU A 399 9.89 -12.43 -8.65
C LEU A 399 10.63 -13.32 -9.65
N ASN A 400 10.74 -12.85 -10.88
CA ASN A 400 11.28 -13.61 -12.00
C ASN A 400 12.62 -13.06 -12.50
N ALA A 401 13.31 -12.26 -11.67
CA ALA A 401 14.60 -11.66 -12.00
C ALA A 401 14.59 -10.81 -13.29
N ILE A 402 13.44 -10.21 -13.64
CA ILE A 402 13.27 -9.42 -14.87
C ILE A 402 14.16 -8.16 -14.88
N SER A 403 14.60 -7.69 -13.72
CA SER A 403 15.55 -6.58 -13.60
C SER A 403 17.01 -7.04 -13.72
N ARG A 404 17.29 -8.34 -13.87
CA ARG A 404 18.64 -8.90 -13.94
C ARG A 404 19.06 -9.18 -15.38
N PRO A 405 20.36 -9.09 -15.72
CA PRO A 405 20.85 -9.58 -16.99
C PRO A 405 20.79 -11.12 -17.04
N ASP A 406 20.59 -11.68 -18.22
CA ASP A 406 20.74 -13.12 -18.43
C ASP A 406 22.19 -13.51 -18.09
N TRP A 407 22.37 -14.55 -17.27
CA TRP A 407 23.69 -15.00 -16.80
C TRP A 407 24.61 -15.43 -17.97
N THR A 408 24.03 -15.89 -19.09
CA THR A 408 24.77 -16.31 -20.27
C THR A 408 25.44 -15.14 -21.01
N THR A 409 24.95 -13.89 -20.78
CA THR A 409 25.52 -12.68 -21.35
C THR A 409 26.63 -12.07 -20.52
N LEU A 410 26.88 -12.61 -19.34
CA LEU A 410 27.88 -12.11 -18.39
C LEU A 410 29.22 -12.83 -18.56
N PRO A 411 30.35 -12.17 -18.22
CA PRO A 411 31.65 -12.84 -18.15
C PRO A 411 31.62 -14.02 -17.18
N SER A 412 32.34 -15.11 -17.48
CA SER A 412 32.37 -16.32 -16.65
C SER A 412 32.83 -16.07 -15.20
N ASN A 413 33.51 -14.97 -14.95
CA ASN A 413 34.01 -14.56 -13.63
C ASN A 413 33.21 -13.43 -12.98
N TYR A 414 31.97 -13.14 -13.46
CA TYR A 414 31.16 -12.06 -12.87
C TYR A 414 30.92 -12.29 -11.35
N ARG A 415 30.87 -11.21 -10.60
CA ARG A 415 30.72 -11.24 -9.14
C ARG A 415 29.54 -10.47 -8.63
N ARG A 416 29.01 -9.53 -9.44
CA ARG A 416 27.95 -8.61 -9.05
C ARG A 416 27.21 -8.10 -10.28
N THR A 417 25.88 -8.00 -10.20
CA THR A 417 25.01 -7.51 -11.27
C THR A 417 24.14 -6.33 -10.84
N GLY A 418 24.02 -6.06 -9.53
CA GLY A 418 23.26 -4.95 -8.99
C GLY A 418 24.08 -3.66 -8.89
N ASP A 419 23.38 -2.53 -8.97
CA ASP A 419 23.92 -1.19 -8.78
C ASP A 419 23.04 -0.46 -7.76
N PRO A 420 23.59 0.19 -6.71
CA PRO A 420 22.83 0.85 -5.67
C PRO A 420 21.95 2.01 -6.16
N ARG A 421 22.13 2.49 -7.39
CA ARG A 421 21.23 3.47 -8.00
C ARG A 421 19.83 2.92 -8.20
N TRP A 422 19.69 1.66 -8.60
CA TRP A 422 18.41 1.04 -8.94
C TRP A 422 18.09 -0.26 -8.17
N ASP A 423 19.03 -0.80 -7.40
CA ASP A 423 18.91 -2.12 -6.78
C ASP A 423 19.13 -2.07 -5.27
N ALA A 424 18.12 -2.47 -4.50
CA ALA A 424 18.17 -2.62 -3.05
C ALA A 424 18.15 -4.09 -2.59
N ILE A 425 18.07 -5.05 -3.52
CA ILE A 425 18.00 -6.48 -3.20
C ILE A 425 19.40 -7.09 -3.05
N SER A 426 20.31 -6.71 -3.96
CA SER A 426 21.66 -7.27 -3.97
C SER A 426 22.44 -6.80 -2.76
N PRO A 427 22.89 -7.72 -1.89
CA PRO A 427 23.70 -7.32 -0.77
C PRO A 427 25.02 -6.70 -1.26
N VAL A 428 25.33 -5.51 -0.78
CA VAL A 428 26.66 -4.91 -0.94
C VAL A 428 27.60 -5.75 -0.06
N ARG A 429 28.21 -6.80 -0.63
CA ARG A 429 29.30 -7.48 0.07
C ARG A 429 30.50 -6.54 0.08
N THR A 430 30.78 -5.91 1.21
CA THR A 430 32.09 -5.34 1.48
C THR A 430 33.10 -6.48 1.30
N PRO A 431 34.19 -6.29 0.52
CA PRO A 431 35.24 -7.29 0.44
C PRO A 431 35.67 -7.65 1.87
N ARG A 432 35.68 -8.93 2.22
CA ARG A 432 36.26 -9.34 3.50
C ARG A 432 37.69 -8.84 3.49
N GLN A 433 38.04 -7.97 4.45
CA GLN A 433 39.45 -7.69 4.68
C GLN A 433 40.17 -9.03 4.89
N PRO A 434 41.33 -9.21 4.25
CA PRO A 434 42.12 -10.43 4.51
C PRO A 434 42.33 -10.55 6.02
N GLN A 435 41.90 -11.65 6.62
CA GLN A 435 42.24 -11.91 8.00
C GLN A 435 43.78 -11.99 8.11
N PRO A 436 44.42 -11.34 9.08
CA PRO A 436 45.82 -11.50 9.28
C PRO A 436 46.09 -13.03 9.47
N LYS A 437 47.01 -13.56 8.72
CA LYS A 437 47.46 -14.94 8.92
C LYS A 437 47.95 -15.08 10.35
N PRO A 438 47.63 -16.20 11.06
CA PRO A 438 48.12 -16.46 12.40
C PRO A 438 49.63 -16.53 12.48
#